data_8cc67d5b35cc5efcaddbab0513910447
#
_entry.id   8cc67d5b35cc5efcaddbab0513910447
#
_cell.length_a   1.000
_cell.length_b   1.000
_cell.length_c   1.000
_cell.angle_alpha   90.00
_cell.angle_beta   90.00
_cell.angle_gamma   90.00
#
_symmetry.space_group_name_H-M   'P 1'
#
loop_
_entity.id
_entity.type
_entity.pdbx_description
1 polymer ?
#
loop_
_entity_poly.entity_id
_entity_poly.type
_entity_poly.pdbx_seq_one_letter_code
_entity_poly.pdbx_strand_id
1 'polypeptide(L)'
;DSEKLVFQANNPAWGTGCDQIFWMDLEADPTEKAEGLNQISNGQGRTTCAYFLPGDTTVVFASTHLADTLCPEVPPRGPNGEYVWPIYEGYDVFTYSLEGNPIAQLTFEPGYDAEATVSPTRDRMVFTSTRSGDLELYTCAWDGSDVVQVTNELGYDGGAFFSPDGSQLIWRASRPKTDDEVAHYTELLAKGLVEPTVMELFIANADGTDARQLTDLGGANWAPYFHPDGDRVLFSSNHKTAAFPFNIFMINTDGTGL
;
A
#
# COMPACT_ATOMS: atom_id res chain seq x y z
N ASP A 1 -7.46 -18.03 10.68
CA ASP A 1 -8.92 -17.80 10.72
C ASP A 1 -9.15 -16.42 11.31
N SER A 2 -9.15 -15.40 10.42
CA SER A 2 -9.31 -14.03 10.89
C SER A 2 -10.77 -13.81 11.31
N GLU A 3 -10.98 -13.64 12.61
CA GLU A 3 -12.26 -13.19 13.18
C GLU A 3 -12.35 -11.66 13.20
N LYS A 4 -11.29 -10.97 12.75
CA LYS A 4 -11.15 -9.52 12.79
C LYS A 4 -10.92 -8.92 11.43
N LEU A 5 -11.44 -7.72 11.24
CA LEU A 5 -11.19 -6.84 10.09
C LEU A 5 -10.45 -5.59 10.55
N VAL A 6 -9.37 -5.23 9.87
CA VAL A 6 -8.75 -3.91 9.96
C VAL A 6 -9.03 -3.13 8.69
N PHE A 7 -9.35 -1.85 8.81
CA PHE A 7 -9.71 -1.00 7.68
C PHE A 7 -9.45 0.48 7.94
N GLN A 8 -9.35 1.21 6.86
CA GLN A 8 -9.25 2.67 6.83
C GLN A 8 -10.62 3.29 6.59
N ALA A 9 -10.96 4.32 7.34
CA ALA A 9 -12.20 5.06 7.13
C ALA A 9 -12.06 6.54 7.47
N ASN A 10 -12.78 7.37 6.70
CA ASN A 10 -13.07 8.77 7.03
C ASN A 10 -14.58 8.90 7.18
N ASN A 11 -15.06 8.92 8.42
CA ASN A 11 -16.49 9.03 8.70
C ASN A 11 -16.73 10.10 9.79
N PRO A 12 -17.28 11.26 9.42
CA PRO A 12 -17.58 12.32 10.39
C PRO A 12 -18.50 11.88 11.54
N ALA A 13 -19.37 10.87 11.32
CA ALA A 13 -20.22 10.32 12.37
C ALA A 13 -19.41 9.56 13.44
N TRP A 14 -18.21 9.12 13.13
CA TRP A 14 -17.26 8.49 14.06
C TRP A 14 -16.25 9.49 14.65
N GLY A 15 -16.40 10.79 14.32
CA GLY A 15 -15.55 11.86 14.83
C GLY A 15 -14.24 12.05 14.05
N THR A 16 -14.10 11.44 12.87
CA THR A 16 -12.90 11.58 12.06
C THR A 16 -13.08 12.63 10.98
N GLY A 17 -12.13 13.57 10.90
CA GLY A 17 -12.03 14.57 9.81
C GLY A 17 -11.04 14.14 8.70
N CYS A 18 -10.36 13.02 8.90
CA CYS A 18 -9.33 12.45 8.04
C CYS A 18 -9.42 10.91 8.09
N ASP A 19 -8.76 10.24 7.14
CA ASP A 19 -8.68 8.79 7.17
C ASP A 19 -7.98 8.32 8.44
N GLN A 20 -8.62 7.40 9.16
CA GLN A 20 -8.12 6.79 10.39
C GLN A 20 -8.22 5.27 10.29
N ILE A 21 -7.45 4.55 11.09
CA ILE A 21 -7.43 3.10 11.11
C ILE A 21 -8.33 2.58 12.24
N PHE A 22 -9.17 1.63 11.88
CA PHE A 22 -10.10 0.94 12.78
C PHE A 22 -9.94 -0.56 12.64
N TRP A 23 -10.35 -1.28 13.68
CA TRP A 23 -10.57 -2.71 13.60
C TRP A 23 -11.92 -3.08 14.24
N MET A 24 -12.47 -4.21 13.84
CA MET A 24 -13.70 -4.77 14.38
C MET A 24 -13.67 -6.29 14.28
N ASP A 25 -14.46 -6.96 15.11
CA ASP A 25 -14.77 -8.37 14.93
C ASP A 25 -15.72 -8.55 13.75
N LEU A 26 -15.55 -9.61 12.95
CA LEU A 26 -16.39 -9.85 11.76
C LEU A 26 -17.86 -10.11 12.10
N GLU A 27 -18.17 -10.54 13.32
CA GLU A 27 -19.54 -10.73 13.79
C GLU A 27 -20.19 -9.45 14.34
N ALA A 28 -19.42 -8.35 14.48
CA ALA A 28 -19.96 -7.08 14.95
C ALA A 28 -20.84 -6.41 13.89
N ASP A 29 -21.94 -5.79 14.29
CA ASP A 29 -22.77 -4.99 13.40
C ASP A 29 -22.18 -3.57 13.25
N PRO A 30 -21.64 -3.21 12.08
CA PRO A 30 -21.04 -1.89 11.85
C PRO A 30 -22.09 -0.75 11.78
N THR A 31 -23.38 -1.08 11.73
CA THR A 31 -24.46 -0.08 11.66
C THR A 31 -24.89 0.42 13.03
N GLU A 32 -24.68 -0.36 14.08
CA GLU A 32 -24.87 0.07 15.46
C GLU A 32 -23.62 0.77 15.95
N LYS A 33 -23.71 2.09 16.09
CA LYS A 33 -22.65 2.97 16.52
C LYS A 33 -22.00 2.45 17.81
N ALA A 34 -20.74 2.03 17.69
CA ALA A 34 -19.77 1.84 18.75
C ALA A 34 -19.64 0.48 19.45
N GLU A 35 -20.53 -0.48 19.35
CA GLU A 35 -20.26 -1.81 19.89
C GLU A 35 -19.43 -2.62 18.89
N GLY A 36 -18.12 -2.75 19.15
CA GLY A 36 -17.19 -3.55 18.34
C GLY A 36 -16.28 -2.75 17.39
N LEU A 37 -16.52 -1.44 17.17
CA LEU A 37 -15.63 -0.60 16.37
C LEU A 37 -14.53 0.03 17.26
N ASN A 38 -13.27 -0.30 16.98
CA ASN A 38 -12.14 0.17 17.76
C ASN A 38 -11.19 0.98 16.86
N GLN A 39 -10.93 2.24 17.25
CA GLN A 39 -9.94 3.06 16.58
C GLN A 39 -8.53 2.70 17.09
N ILE A 40 -7.61 2.43 16.15
CA ILE A 40 -6.19 2.14 16.41
C ILE A 40 -5.38 3.44 16.40
N SER A 41 -5.54 4.23 15.33
CA SER A 41 -4.84 5.50 15.17
C SER A 41 -5.31 6.54 16.17
N ASN A 42 -4.46 7.53 16.46
CA ASN A 42 -4.68 8.51 17.52
C ASN A 42 -5.64 9.66 17.16
N GLY A 43 -6.22 9.63 15.96
CA GLY A 43 -7.13 10.68 15.48
C GLY A 43 -6.44 11.89 14.84
N GLN A 44 -5.12 11.90 14.79
CA GLN A 44 -4.30 12.97 14.22
C GLN A 44 -3.69 12.57 12.88
N GLY A 45 -3.41 13.57 12.04
CA GLY A 45 -2.84 13.36 10.72
C GLY A 45 -3.75 12.50 9.83
N ARG A 46 -3.16 11.94 8.78
CA ARG A 46 -3.78 10.97 7.88
C ARG A 46 -3.15 9.61 8.06
N THR A 47 -3.94 8.56 8.04
CA THR A 47 -3.47 7.17 8.11
C THR A 47 -3.86 6.39 6.86
N THR A 48 -3.12 5.33 6.54
CA THR A 48 -3.40 4.48 5.38
C THR A 48 -2.85 3.06 5.54
N CYS A 49 -3.31 2.14 4.69
CA CYS A 49 -2.71 0.85 4.41
C CYS A 49 -2.43 -0.01 5.65
N ALA A 50 -3.49 -0.29 6.42
CA ALA A 50 -3.37 -1.14 7.59
C ALA A 50 -3.42 -2.63 7.25
N TYR A 51 -2.59 -3.42 7.95
CA TYR A 51 -2.53 -4.87 7.79
C TYR A 51 -2.23 -5.56 9.12
N PHE A 52 -2.81 -6.75 9.36
CA PHE A 52 -2.47 -7.54 10.54
C PHE A 52 -1.13 -8.25 10.38
N LEU A 53 -0.32 -8.24 11.42
CA LEU A 53 0.79 -9.18 11.54
C LEU A 53 0.24 -10.59 11.85
N PRO A 54 1.00 -11.66 11.52
CA PRO A 54 0.63 -13.02 11.90
C PRO A 54 0.30 -13.14 13.40
N GLY A 55 -0.83 -13.75 13.70
CA GLY A 55 -1.37 -13.86 15.06
C GLY A 55 -2.49 -12.87 15.39
N ASP A 56 -2.84 -11.96 14.47
CA ASP A 56 -4.01 -11.04 14.52
C ASP A 56 -4.13 -10.20 15.81
N THR A 57 -2.99 -9.94 16.48
CA THR A 57 -2.91 -9.13 17.70
C THR A 57 -2.17 -7.81 17.51
N THR A 58 -1.47 -7.65 16.39
CA THR A 58 -0.70 -6.45 16.05
C THR A 58 -1.07 -5.99 14.66
N VAL A 59 -1.24 -4.68 14.47
CA VAL A 59 -1.53 -4.05 13.19
C VAL A 59 -0.37 -3.16 12.79
N VAL A 60 0.08 -3.26 11.53
CA VAL A 60 0.97 -2.31 10.88
C VAL A 60 0.14 -1.32 10.06
N PHE A 61 0.51 -0.05 10.05
CA PHE A 61 -0.15 1.00 9.26
C PHE A 61 0.80 2.18 9.02
N ALA A 62 0.47 3.04 8.05
CA ALA A 62 1.22 4.27 7.82
C ALA A 62 0.44 5.49 8.33
N SER A 63 1.16 6.52 8.81
CA SER A 63 0.55 7.73 9.35
C SER A 63 1.46 8.96 9.25
N THR A 64 0.86 10.14 9.07
CA THR A 64 1.56 11.43 9.10
C THR A 64 1.52 12.10 10.47
N HIS A 65 0.93 11.50 11.51
CA HIS A 65 0.58 12.16 12.77
C HIS A 65 1.76 12.72 13.57
N LEU A 66 2.97 12.25 13.33
CA LEU A 66 4.18 12.82 13.96
C LEU A 66 4.74 14.00 13.17
N ALA A 67 4.54 14.04 11.85
CA ALA A 67 4.96 15.16 11.01
C ALA A 67 3.96 16.31 11.05
N ASP A 68 2.65 16.00 10.96
CA ASP A 68 1.56 16.97 11.08
C ASP A 68 0.35 16.31 11.74
N THR A 69 -0.21 17.00 12.74
CA THR A 69 -1.43 16.55 13.42
C THR A 69 -2.71 16.89 12.65
N LEU A 70 -2.63 17.78 11.67
CA LEU A 70 -3.75 18.15 10.82
C LEU A 70 -3.91 17.14 9.66
N CYS A 71 -5.13 17.08 9.13
CA CYS A 71 -5.38 16.31 7.91
C CYS A 71 -4.74 17.02 6.71
N PRO A 72 -3.78 16.42 6.01
CA PRO A 72 -3.20 17.03 4.83
C PRO A 72 -4.25 17.19 3.72
N GLU A 73 -4.14 18.29 2.98
CA GLU A 73 -5.04 18.56 1.85
C GLU A 73 -4.85 17.52 0.75
N VAL A 74 -5.97 17.06 0.19
CA VAL A 74 -5.96 16.17 -0.97
C VAL A 74 -6.06 17.01 -2.23
N PRO A 75 -5.05 17.01 -3.11
CA PRO A 75 -5.13 17.73 -4.37
C PRO A 75 -6.28 17.14 -5.22
N PRO A 76 -7.17 17.98 -5.78
CA PRO A 76 -8.31 17.48 -6.54
C PRO A 76 -7.89 16.83 -7.86
N ARG A 77 -6.82 17.34 -8.46
CA ARG A 77 -6.24 16.89 -9.74
C ARG A 77 -4.78 17.31 -9.83
N GLY A 78 -4.02 16.67 -10.71
CA GLY A 78 -2.69 17.08 -11.10
C GLY A 78 -2.68 18.38 -11.92
N PRO A 79 -1.50 18.90 -12.24
CA PRO A 79 -1.34 20.20 -12.92
C PRO A 79 -2.06 20.33 -14.28
N ASN A 80 -2.23 19.22 -14.99
CA ASN A 80 -2.90 19.15 -16.30
C ASN A 80 -4.32 18.56 -16.22
N GLY A 81 -4.86 18.39 -15.00
CA GLY A 81 -6.20 17.85 -14.75
C GLY A 81 -6.26 16.33 -14.66
N GLU A 82 -5.11 15.64 -14.63
CA GLU A 82 -4.98 14.20 -14.46
C GLU A 82 -5.41 13.72 -13.06
N TYR A 83 -5.80 12.47 -12.95
CA TYR A 83 -6.06 11.82 -11.67
C TYR A 83 -4.73 11.48 -11.01
N VAL A 84 -4.51 11.95 -9.78
CA VAL A 84 -3.25 11.77 -9.06
C VAL A 84 -3.47 11.28 -7.64
N TRP A 85 -2.48 10.59 -7.10
CA TRP A 85 -2.35 10.27 -5.68
C TRP A 85 -1.27 11.16 -5.07
N PRO A 86 -1.55 11.78 -3.91
CA PRO A 86 -0.55 12.51 -3.15
C PRO A 86 0.40 11.56 -2.43
N ILE A 87 1.68 11.88 -2.51
CA ILE A 87 2.76 11.28 -1.75
C ILE A 87 3.14 12.27 -0.65
N TYR A 88 2.50 12.13 0.50
CA TYR A 88 2.73 13.06 1.60
C TYR A 88 4.07 12.77 2.27
N GLU A 89 4.96 13.76 2.30
CA GLU A 89 6.13 13.72 3.16
C GLU A 89 5.71 13.57 4.63
N GLY A 90 6.44 12.76 5.38
CA GLY A 90 6.15 12.51 6.79
C GLY A 90 5.18 11.36 7.04
N TYR A 91 4.82 10.58 6.03
CA TYR A 91 4.31 9.24 6.28
C TYR A 91 5.44 8.36 6.81
N ASP A 92 5.21 7.79 7.97
CA ASP A 92 6.01 6.71 8.55
C ASP A 92 5.16 5.49 8.82
N VAL A 93 5.82 4.33 8.91
CA VAL A 93 5.19 3.05 9.26
C VAL A 93 5.17 2.88 10.78
N PHE A 94 4.05 2.46 11.31
CA PHE A 94 3.79 2.24 12.73
C PHE A 94 3.21 0.86 12.98
N THR A 95 3.34 0.39 14.21
CA THR A 95 2.59 -0.76 14.72
C THR A 95 1.76 -0.40 15.93
N TYR A 96 0.67 -1.12 16.12
CA TYR A 96 -0.20 -1.04 17.29
C TYR A 96 -0.59 -2.44 17.73
N SER A 97 -0.42 -2.76 19.01
CA SER A 97 -0.88 -4.02 19.59
C SER A 97 -2.30 -3.86 20.13
N LEU A 98 -3.20 -4.76 19.74
CA LEU A 98 -4.57 -4.83 20.26
C LEU A 98 -4.62 -5.14 21.77
N GLU A 99 -3.53 -5.62 22.34
CA GLU A 99 -3.39 -5.88 23.78
C GLU A 99 -3.10 -4.61 24.60
N GLY A 100 -3.16 -3.42 23.97
CA GLY A 100 -3.09 -2.13 24.66
C GLY A 100 -1.68 -1.53 24.75
N ASN A 101 -0.74 -1.99 23.92
CA ASN A 101 0.56 -1.33 23.80
C ASN A 101 0.45 -0.02 23.00
N PRO A 102 1.30 0.98 23.29
CA PRO A 102 1.29 2.22 22.53
C PRO A 102 1.66 2.00 21.06
N ILE A 103 1.29 2.95 20.20
CA ILE A 103 1.76 3.03 18.82
C ILE A 103 3.29 3.13 18.84
N ALA A 104 3.95 2.24 18.09
CA ALA A 104 5.40 2.24 17.91
C ALA A 104 5.75 2.61 16.47
N GLN A 105 6.67 3.57 16.29
CA GLN A 105 7.21 3.96 14.99
C GLN A 105 8.27 2.95 14.55
N LEU A 106 8.23 2.55 13.28
CA LEU A 106 9.17 1.59 12.67
C LEU A 106 10.12 2.23 11.66
N THR A 107 9.69 3.30 10.97
CA THR A 107 10.51 4.02 9.99
C THR A 107 10.75 5.44 10.46
N PHE A 108 11.90 6.02 10.10
CA PHE A 108 12.37 7.31 10.63
C PHE A 108 13.07 8.16 9.56
N GLU A 109 13.12 7.67 8.32
CA GLU A 109 13.75 8.39 7.22
C GLU A 109 12.83 9.51 6.73
N PRO A 110 13.38 10.69 6.39
CA PRO A 110 12.59 11.74 5.77
C PRO A 110 11.95 11.29 4.45
N GLY A 111 10.71 11.67 4.21
CA GLY A 111 9.99 11.39 2.98
C GLY A 111 8.71 10.60 3.23
N TYR A 112 8.42 9.68 2.33
CA TYR A 112 7.23 8.84 2.34
C TYR A 112 7.62 7.40 2.62
N ASP A 113 7.15 6.83 3.72
CA ASP A 113 7.22 5.40 4.04
C ASP A 113 5.79 4.91 4.31
N ALA A 114 5.20 4.12 3.39
CA ALA A 114 3.83 3.65 3.51
C ALA A 114 3.57 2.33 2.76
N GLU A 115 2.30 1.94 2.67
CA GLU A 115 1.84 0.73 1.96
C GLU A 115 2.45 -0.57 2.51
N ALA A 116 2.73 -0.60 3.82
CA ALA A 116 3.37 -1.74 4.44
C ALA A 116 2.46 -2.97 4.50
N THR A 117 2.98 -4.12 4.06
CA THR A 117 2.38 -5.45 4.23
C THR A 117 3.40 -6.43 4.79
N VAL A 118 2.93 -7.54 5.33
CA VAL A 118 3.77 -8.48 6.06
C VAL A 118 3.84 -9.85 5.40
N SER A 119 4.98 -10.50 5.53
CA SER A 119 5.14 -11.89 5.11
C SER A 119 4.37 -12.82 6.04
N PRO A 120 3.57 -13.77 5.52
CA PRO A 120 2.83 -14.71 6.36
C PRO A 120 3.71 -15.76 7.03
N THR A 121 4.95 -15.93 6.60
CA THR A 121 5.84 -17.03 7.04
C THR A 121 7.22 -16.57 7.52
N ARG A 122 7.53 -15.28 7.42
CA ARG A 122 8.83 -14.71 7.77
C ARG A 122 8.62 -13.46 8.61
N ASP A 123 9.57 -13.15 9.48
CA ASP A 123 9.57 -11.93 10.29
C ASP A 123 9.98 -10.70 9.45
N ARG A 124 9.31 -10.52 8.31
CA ARG A 124 9.60 -9.47 7.33
C ARG A 124 8.33 -8.72 6.93
N MET A 125 8.49 -7.45 6.62
CA MET A 125 7.49 -6.63 5.93
C MET A 125 8.09 -6.01 4.68
N VAL A 126 7.25 -5.63 3.73
CA VAL A 126 7.58 -4.83 2.56
C VAL A 126 6.80 -3.53 2.63
N PHE A 127 7.42 -2.42 2.22
CA PHE A 127 6.80 -1.09 2.18
C PHE A 127 7.33 -0.27 1.01
N THR A 128 6.59 0.76 0.63
CA THR A 128 7.00 1.73 -0.41
C THR A 128 7.68 2.92 0.26
N SER A 129 8.82 3.38 -0.29
CA SER A 129 9.60 4.48 0.27
C SER A 129 10.19 5.39 -0.82
N THR A 130 10.28 6.69 -0.51
CA THR A 130 10.97 7.68 -1.36
C THR A 130 12.43 7.94 -0.96
N ARG A 131 12.99 7.19 -0.03
CA ARG A 131 14.36 7.40 0.51
C ARG A 131 15.49 7.36 -0.52
N SER A 132 15.30 6.67 -1.65
CA SER A 132 16.25 6.63 -2.77
C SER A 132 16.07 7.78 -3.77
N GLY A 133 15.03 8.60 -3.60
CA GLY A 133 14.67 9.70 -4.52
C GLY A 133 13.59 9.32 -5.52
N ASP A 134 13.15 8.07 -5.55
CA ASP A 134 12.02 7.56 -6.31
C ASP A 134 11.15 6.67 -5.39
N LEU A 135 9.97 6.28 -5.86
CA LEU A 135 9.06 5.38 -5.14
C LEU A 135 9.45 3.92 -5.38
N GLU A 136 10.16 3.36 -4.43
CA GLU A 136 10.73 2.02 -4.50
C GLU A 136 10.25 1.11 -3.36
N LEU A 137 10.29 -0.19 -3.58
CA LEU A 137 10.01 -1.18 -2.54
C LEU A 137 11.24 -1.43 -1.67
N TYR A 138 10.98 -1.51 -0.38
CA TYR A 138 11.94 -1.90 0.64
C TYR A 138 11.37 -3.02 1.50
N THR A 139 12.21 -3.91 1.99
CA THR A 139 11.85 -4.86 3.04
C THR A 139 12.59 -4.55 4.32
N CYS A 140 12.00 -4.88 5.47
CA CYS A 140 12.64 -4.81 6.78
C CYS A 140 12.12 -5.91 7.70
N ALA A 141 12.75 -6.10 8.86
CA ALA A 141 12.21 -6.92 9.93
C ALA A 141 10.96 -6.26 10.55
N TRP A 142 10.15 -7.02 11.30
CA TRP A 142 8.91 -6.49 11.92
C TRP A 142 9.14 -5.39 12.96
N ASP A 143 10.37 -5.25 13.46
CA ASP A 143 10.78 -4.17 14.35
C ASP A 143 11.32 -2.93 13.62
N GLY A 144 11.27 -2.91 12.28
CA GLY A 144 11.78 -1.84 11.43
C GLY A 144 13.28 -1.91 11.15
N SER A 145 14.00 -2.88 11.71
CA SER A 145 15.43 -3.07 11.47
C SER A 145 15.72 -3.77 10.13
N ASP A 146 16.97 -3.82 9.74
CA ASP A 146 17.46 -4.57 8.58
C ASP A 146 16.74 -4.18 7.28
N VAL A 147 16.71 -2.88 6.99
CA VAL A 147 16.06 -2.32 5.79
C VAL A 147 16.89 -2.61 4.56
N VAL A 148 16.27 -3.23 3.54
CA VAL A 148 16.90 -3.62 2.28
C VAL A 148 16.05 -3.12 1.11
N GLN A 149 16.65 -2.45 0.14
CA GLN A 149 16.00 -2.03 -1.11
C GLN A 149 15.74 -3.24 -2.00
N VAL A 150 14.53 -3.33 -2.55
CA VAL A 150 14.07 -4.45 -3.41
C VAL A 150 14.01 -4.04 -4.87
N THR A 151 13.50 -2.83 -5.17
CA THR A 151 13.37 -2.30 -6.52
C THR A 151 14.27 -1.07 -6.70
N ASN A 152 14.68 -0.78 -7.94
CA ASN A 152 15.53 0.36 -8.27
C ASN A 152 15.39 0.74 -9.76
N GLU A 153 14.16 0.84 -10.25
CA GLU A 153 13.89 1.25 -11.62
C GLU A 153 12.98 2.48 -11.64
N LEU A 154 13.28 3.43 -12.54
CA LEU A 154 12.51 4.67 -12.64
C LEU A 154 11.01 4.39 -12.82
N GLY A 155 10.22 4.97 -11.93
CA GLY A 155 8.77 4.85 -11.89
C GLY A 155 8.27 4.46 -10.51
N TYR A 156 6.97 4.47 -10.34
CA TYR A 156 6.35 4.06 -9.09
C TYR A 156 6.41 2.54 -8.91
N ASP A 157 6.91 2.07 -7.78
CA ASP A 157 6.78 0.71 -7.28
C ASP A 157 6.07 0.73 -5.93
N GLY A 158 4.89 0.08 -5.82
CA GLY A 158 4.16 0.13 -4.56
C GLY A 158 3.02 -0.87 -4.42
N GLY A 159 2.46 -0.92 -3.20
CA GLY A 159 1.37 -1.80 -2.84
C GLY A 159 1.71 -3.27 -2.99
N ALA A 160 2.87 -3.67 -2.50
CA ALA A 160 3.38 -5.04 -2.62
C ALA A 160 2.77 -5.99 -1.59
N PHE A 161 2.62 -7.25 -1.98
CA PHE A 161 2.22 -8.35 -1.10
C PHE A 161 3.15 -9.54 -1.28
N PHE A 162 3.42 -10.24 -0.18
CA PHE A 162 4.13 -11.52 -0.22
C PHE A 162 3.23 -12.66 -0.70
N SER A 163 3.86 -13.66 -1.35
CA SER A 163 3.23 -14.95 -1.62
C SER A 163 2.88 -15.70 -0.31
N PRO A 164 1.96 -16.68 -0.34
CA PRO A 164 1.58 -17.44 0.85
C PRO A 164 2.73 -18.15 1.56
N ASP A 165 3.79 -18.50 0.84
CA ASP A 165 5.01 -19.10 1.38
C ASP A 165 6.10 -18.06 1.73
N GLY A 166 5.84 -16.77 1.46
CA GLY A 166 6.76 -15.66 1.70
C GLY A 166 7.98 -15.62 0.77
N SER A 167 8.01 -16.42 -0.30
CA SER A 167 9.17 -16.51 -1.20
C SER A 167 9.18 -15.46 -2.31
N GLN A 168 8.02 -14.90 -2.66
CA GLN A 168 7.85 -13.93 -3.73
C GLN A 168 7.13 -12.67 -3.26
N LEU A 169 7.28 -11.60 -4.06
CA LEU A 169 6.51 -10.36 -3.99
C LEU A 169 5.75 -10.15 -5.28
N ILE A 170 4.53 -9.60 -5.16
CA ILE A 170 3.73 -9.06 -6.25
C ILE A 170 3.40 -7.61 -5.95
N TRP A 171 3.52 -6.71 -6.94
CA TRP A 171 3.21 -5.29 -6.75
C TRP A 171 2.71 -4.63 -8.04
N ARG A 172 2.23 -3.41 -7.94
CA ARG A 172 1.92 -2.57 -9.09
C ARG A 172 3.04 -1.56 -9.34
N ALA A 173 3.36 -1.33 -10.61
CA ALA A 173 4.39 -0.37 -10.97
C ALA A 173 4.04 0.41 -12.25
N SER A 174 4.51 1.66 -12.32
CA SER A 174 4.61 2.40 -13.58
C SER A 174 6.03 2.34 -14.13
N ARG A 175 6.14 2.39 -15.45
CA ARG A 175 7.46 2.41 -16.13
C ARG A 175 7.41 3.42 -17.27
N PRO A 176 7.73 4.70 -17.00
CA PRO A 176 7.82 5.72 -18.05
C PRO A 176 8.96 5.36 -19.02
N LYS A 177 8.68 5.34 -20.32
CA LYS A 177 9.58 4.84 -21.36
C LYS A 177 10.10 5.92 -22.30
N THR A 178 9.27 6.94 -22.57
CA THR A 178 9.63 8.06 -23.43
C THR A 178 10.15 9.24 -22.64
N ASP A 179 10.92 10.12 -23.26
CA ASP A 179 11.43 11.33 -22.59
C ASP A 179 10.28 12.20 -22.01
N ASP A 180 9.14 12.26 -22.70
CA ASP A 180 7.96 13.00 -22.25
C ASP A 180 7.31 12.33 -21.02
N GLU A 181 7.19 11.00 -21.01
CA GLU A 181 6.66 10.25 -19.84
C GLU A 181 7.59 10.38 -18.64
N VAL A 182 8.89 10.29 -18.84
CA VAL A 182 9.90 10.48 -17.79
C VAL A 182 9.83 11.90 -17.22
N ALA A 183 9.75 12.91 -18.08
CA ALA A 183 9.63 14.30 -17.65
C ALA A 183 8.34 14.52 -16.85
N HIS A 184 7.22 13.98 -17.32
CA HIS A 184 5.92 14.07 -16.63
C HIS A 184 5.94 13.39 -15.28
N TYR A 185 6.43 12.15 -15.20
CA TYR A 185 6.56 11.41 -13.92
C TYR A 185 7.43 12.17 -12.91
N THR A 186 8.60 12.66 -13.36
CA THR A 186 9.54 13.39 -12.51
C THR A 186 8.95 14.72 -12.02
N GLU A 187 8.20 15.43 -12.89
CA GLU A 187 7.51 16.68 -12.53
C GLU A 187 6.43 16.44 -11.46
N LEU A 188 5.64 15.36 -11.58
CA LEU A 188 4.63 14.99 -10.60
C LEU A 188 5.28 14.60 -9.28
N LEU A 189 6.29 13.73 -9.31
CA LEU A 189 7.00 13.29 -8.11
C LEU A 189 7.63 14.46 -7.35
N ALA A 190 8.23 15.41 -8.03
CA ALA A 190 8.77 16.64 -7.43
C ALA A 190 7.70 17.52 -6.75
N LYS A 191 6.43 17.31 -7.06
CA LYS A 191 5.28 17.95 -6.42
C LYS A 191 4.60 17.08 -5.36
N GLY A 192 5.20 15.93 -5.03
CA GLY A 192 4.62 14.94 -4.11
C GLY A 192 3.38 14.25 -4.68
N LEU A 193 3.35 14.01 -6.00
CA LEU A 193 2.22 13.41 -6.70
C LEU A 193 2.68 12.23 -7.57
N VAL A 194 1.79 11.26 -7.79
CA VAL A 194 1.93 10.22 -8.81
C VAL A 194 0.64 10.04 -9.58
N GLU A 195 0.74 9.68 -10.86
CA GLU A 195 -0.40 9.33 -11.69
C GLU A 195 -0.58 7.80 -11.73
N PRO A 196 -1.67 7.24 -11.16
CA PRO A 196 -1.85 5.80 -11.06
C PRO A 196 -2.61 5.19 -12.25
N THR A 197 -2.74 5.89 -13.35
CA THR A 197 -3.64 5.51 -14.45
C THR A 197 -3.05 4.51 -15.44
N VAL A 198 -1.71 4.38 -15.47
CA VAL A 198 -0.98 3.40 -16.27
C VAL A 198 -0.03 2.63 -15.36
N MET A 199 -0.49 1.49 -14.88
CA MET A 199 0.29 0.61 -14.01
C MET A 199 0.12 -0.84 -14.42
N GLU A 200 1.22 -1.57 -14.42
CA GLU A 200 1.25 -3.01 -14.64
C GLU A 200 1.67 -3.75 -13.37
N LEU A 201 1.39 -5.04 -13.31
CA LEU A 201 1.82 -5.88 -12.21
C LEU A 201 3.21 -6.45 -12.48
N PHE A 202 4.01 -6.51 -11.44
CA PHE A 202 5.35 -7.09 -11.43
C PHE A 202 5.46 -8.13 -10.33
N ILE A 203 6.28 -9.15 -10.56
CA ILE A 203 6.54 -10.23 -9.63
C ILE A 203 8.03 -10.49 -9.55
N ALA A 204 8.55 -10.81 -8.37
CA ALA A 204 9.95 -11.13 -8.12
C ALA A 204 10.08 -12.13 -6.96
N ASN A 205 11.28 -12.66 -6.76
CA ASN A 205 11.64 -13.24 -5.47
C ASN A 205 11.59 -12.18 -4.37
N ALA A 206 11.38 -12.57 -3.12
CA ALA A 206 11.23 -11.65 -1.99
C ALA A 206 12.48 -10.77 -1.73
N ASP A 207 13.63 -11.11 -2.29
CA ASP A 207 14.86 -10.34 -2.26
C ASP A 207 15.05 -9.41 -3.47
N GLY A 208 14.05 -9.33 -4.37
CA GLY A 208 14.09 -8.51 -5.59
C GLY A 208 14.74 -9.20 -6.79
N THR A 209 15.32 -10.39 -6.64
CA THR A 209 15.88 -11.12 -7.78
C THR A 209 14.78 -11.67 -8.70
N ASP A 210 15.11 -11.93 -9.95
CA ASP A 210 14.19 -12.45 -10.98
C ASP A 210 12.92 -11.59 -11.18
N ALA A 211 13.04 -10.28 -10.98
CA ALA A 211 11.95 -9.34 -11.20
C ALA A 211 11.50 -9.33 -12.66
N ARG A 212 10.20 -9.41 -12.88
CA ARG A 212 9.61 -9.37 -14.21
C ARG A 212 8.21 -8.77 -14.21
N GLN A 213 7.86 -8.17 -15.31
CA GLN A 213 6.50 -7.72 -15.57
C GLN A 213 5.57 -8.94 -15.74
N LEU A 214 4.46 -8.96 -15.00
CA LEU A 214 3.47 -10.05 -15.05
C LEU A 214 2.33 -9.74 -16.02
N THR A 215 1.90 -8.47 -16.10
CA THR A 215 0.84 -8.02 -17.00
C THR A 215 1.34 -6.98 -17.99
N ASP A 216 0.74 -6.97 -19.19
CA ASP A 216 0.94 -5.96 -20.24
C ASP A 216 -0.45 -5.67 -20.85
N LEU A 217 -1.33 -5.10 -20.04
CA LEU A 217 -2.75 -4.96 -20.36
C LEU A 217 -3.14 -3.52 -20.70
N GLY A 218 -2.28 -2.58 -20.31
CA GLY A 218 -2.61 -1.16 -20.31
C GLY A 218 -3.65 -0.78 -19.25
N GLY A 219 -3.86 0.52 -19.09
CA GLY A 219 -4.75 1.05 -18.05
C GLY A 219 -4.16 0.87 -16.65
N ALA A 220 -5.04 0.86 -15.66
CA ALA A 220 -4.67 0.72 -14.26
C ALA A 220 -4.90 -0.71 -13.79
N ASN A 221 -3.85 -1.39 -13.36
CA ASN A 221 -3.88 -2.71 -12.75
C ASN A 221 -3.44 -2.57 -11.30
N TRP A 222 -4.38 -2.68 -10.34
CA TRP A 222 -4.18 -2.33 -8.94
C TRP A 222 -4.46 -3.48 -7.99
N ALA A 223 -3.97 -3.32 -6.76
CA ALA A 223 -4.25 -4.20 -5.64
C ALA A 223 -4.03 -5.69 -5.97
N PRO A 224 -2.84 -6.07 -6.48
CA PRO A 224 -2.55 -7.47 -6.69
C PRO A 224 -2.49 -8.20 -5.36
N TYR A 225 -3.00 -9.42 -5.33
CA TYR A 225 -2.94 -10.28 -4.16
C TYR A 225 -2.79 -11.74 -4.58
N PHE A 226 -1.87 -12.47 -3.97
CA PHE A 226 -1.73 -13.89 -4.26
C PHE A 226 -2.97 -14.66 -3.81
N HIS A 227 -3.46 -15.53 -4.66
CA HIS A 227 -4.41 -16.55 -4.28
C HIS A 227 -3.73 -17.52 -3.29
N PRO A 228 -4.48 -18.12 -2.31
CA PRO A 228 -3.89 -19.01 -1.31
C PRO A 228 -3.15 -20.23 -1.85
N ASP A 229 -3.35 -20.62 -3.13
CA ASP A 229 -2.59 -21.70 -3.78
C ASP A 229 -1.14 -21.30 -4.14
N GLY A 230 -0.82 -20.00 -4.16
CA GLY A 230 0.49 -19.47 -4.54
C GLY A 230 0.76 -19.38 -6.03
N ASP A 231 -0.06 -20.00 -6.87
CA ASP A 231 0.14 -20.10 -8.31
C ASP A 231 -0.61 -19.03 -9.12
N ARG A 232 -1.51 -18.28 -8.47
CA ARG A 232 -2.39 -17.29 -9.09
C ARG A 232 -2.39 -15.98 -8.33
N VAL A 233 -2.69 -14.90 -9.06
CA VAL A 233 -2.82 -13.53 -8.54
C VAL A 233 -4.20 -12.99 -8.90
N LEU A 234 -4.91 -12.45 -7.90
CA LEU A 234 -6.11 -11.63 -8.10
C LEU A 234 -5.70 -10.16 -8.17
N PHE A 235 -6.38 -9.39 -9.00
CA PHE A 235 -6.13 -7.95 -9.10
C PHE A 235 -7.35 -7.21 -9.64
N SER A 236 -7.37 -5.90 -9.39
CA SER A 236 -8.39 -4.99 -9.90
C SER A 236 -7.88 -4.29 -11.14
N SER A 237 -8.66 -4.24 -12.23
CA SER A 237 -8.21 -3.62 -13.47
C SER A 237 -9.35 -2.97 -14.27
N ASN A 238 -9.01 -1.90 -14.99
CA ASN A 238 -9.88 -1.25 -15.96
C ASN A 238 -9.45 -1.46 -17.42
N HIS A 239 -8.52 -2.38 -17.72
CA HIS A 239 -7.96 -2.60 -19.06
C HIS A 239 -9.01 -2.85 -20.15
N LYS A 240 -10.19 -3.42 -19.80
CA LYS A 240 -11.28 -3.64 -20.76
C LYS A 240 -12.15 -2.41 -20.99
N THR A 241 -12.08 -1.41 -20.13
CA THR A 241 -12.98 -0.25 -20.14
C THR A 241 -12.25 1.05 -20.41
N ALA A 242 -10.94 1.10 -20.20
CA ALA A 242 -10.06 2.28 -20.26
C ALA A 242 -10.47 3.45 -19.35
N ALA A 243 -11.45 3.25 -18.45
CA ALA A 243 -11.96 4.22 -17.50
C ALA A 243 -12.57 3.48 -16.29
N PHE A 244 -13.77 3.84 -15.86
CA PHE A 244 -14.60 3.06 -14.92
C PHE A 244 -15.65 2.26 -15.71
N PRO A 245 -16.04 1.07 -15.20
CA PRO A 245 -15.69 0.45 -13.92
C PRO A 245 -14.41 -0.38 -13.95
N PHE A 246 -13.83 -0.60 -12.76
CA PHE A 246 -12.86 -1.66 -12.51
C PHE A 246 -13.55 -2.99 -12.31
N ASN A 247 -12.89 -4.08 -12.73
CA ASN A 247 -13.33 -5.45 -12.49
C ASN A 247 -12.19 -6.24 -11.82
N ILE A 248 -12.56 -7.33 -11.16
CA ILE A 248 -11.58 -8.26 -10.58
C ILE A 248 -11.19 -9.30 -11.64
N PHE A 249 -9.91 -9.50 -11.80
CA PHE A 249 -9.30 -10.49 -12.68
C PHE A 249 -8.41 -11.43 -11.88
N MET A 250 -8.08 -12.55 -12.50
CA MET A 250 -7.14 -13.51 -11.97
C MET A 250 -6.21 -13.95 -13.11
N ILE A 251 -4.92 -14.06 -12.80
CA ILE A 251 -3.86 -14.48 -13.73
C ILE A 251 -2.95 -15.47 -13.02
N ASN A 252 -2.36 -16.41 -13.75
CA ASN A 252 -1.33 -17.28 -13.20
C ASN A 252 -0.03 -16.50 -12.96
N THR A 253 0.75 -16.91 -11.97
CA THR A 253 2.06 -16.29 -11.68
C THR A 253 3.06 -16.38 -12.83
N ASP A 254 2.85 -17.25 -13.81
CA ASP A 254 3.64 -17.33 -15.05
C ASP A 254 3.18 -16.36 -16.16
N GLY A 255 2.10 -15.58 -15.91
CA GLY A 255 1.52 -14.61 -16.86
C GLY A 255 0.47 -15.20 -17.80
N THR A 256 0.11 -16.47 -17.67
CA THR A 256 -0.93 -17.13 -18.47
C THR A 256 -2.29 -17.13 -17.78
N GLY A 257 -3.35 -17.48 -18.49
CA GLY A 257 -4.65 -17.80 -17.90
C GLY A 257 -5.47 -16.59 -17.39
N LEU A 258 -5.26 -15.42 -18.00
CA LEU A 258 -6.09 -14.22 -17.73
C LEU A 258 -7.54 -14.43 -18.16
#